data_367d42543ed00875ce224254ac433eee
#
_entry.id   367d42543ed00875ce224254ac433eee
#
_cell.length_a   1.000
_cell.length_b   1.000
_cell.length_c   1.000
_cell.angle_alpha   90.00
_cell.angle_beta   90.00
_cell.angle_gamma   90.00
#
_symmetry.space_group_name_H-M   'P 1'
#
loop_
_entity.id
_entity.type
_entity.pdbx_description
1 polymer ?
#
loop_
_entity_poly.entity_id
_entity_poly.type
_entity_poly.pdbx_seq_one_letter_code
_entity_poly.pdbx_strand_id
1 'polypeptide(L)'
;IKETMAAGVPCIVDASGTLLTSCIDALPTMIKPNTDEIGQLLKRKITTQDEIIEAAQELHKRGIKIIVVSLGAQGALMVSDEGTFIANPPKIEVINPVGAGDTLVGSFAVALAQRKPTSECLTFALSCATASCLSIGTGRFDQAVAAEIHKQVSIKKIAG
;
A
#
# COMPACT_ATOMS: atom_id res chain seq x y z
N ILE A 1 -8.23 12.39 -11.50
CA ILE A 1 -8.88 11.25 -10.85
C ILE A 1 -10.28 11.04 -11.43
N LYS A 2 -11.19 12.03 -11.35
CA LYS A 2 -12.60 11.86 -11.79
C LYS A 2 -12.70 11.44 -13.25
N GLU A 3 -11.96 12.06 -14.16
CA GLU A 3 -11.94 11.72 -15.59
C GLU A 3 -11.40 10.30 -15.82
N THR A 4 -10.33 9.93 -15.13
CA THR A 4 -9.72 8.60 -15.21
C THR A 4 -10.70 7.52 -14.74
N MET A 5 -11.35 7.75 -13.59
CA MET A 5 -12.35 6.83 -13.05
C MET A 5 -13.59 6.74 -13.93
N ALA A 6 -14.05 7.85 -14.52
CA ALA A 6 -15.17 7.87 -15.47
C ALA A 6 -14.85 7.08 -16.76
N ALA A 7 -13.60 7.03 -17.16
CA ALA A 7 -13.14 6.20 -18.27
C ALA A 7 -12.95 4.71 -17.91
N GLY A 8 -13.28 4.30 -16.68
CA GLY A 8 -13.12 2.92 -16.21
C GLY A 8 -11.67 2.51 -15.95
N VAL A 9 -10.74 3.46 -15.88
CA VAL A 9 -9.32 3.20 -15.62
C VAL A 9 -9.04 3.29 -14.13
N PRO A 10 -8.45 2.26 -13.50
CA PRO A 10 -8.06 2.32 -12.10
C PRO A 10 -7.11 3.46 -11.81
N CYS A 11 -7.37 4.23 -10.74
CA CYS A 11 -6.54 5.34 -10.31
C CYS A 11 -5.94 5.05 -8.93
N ILE A 12 -4.61 5.07 -8.84
CA ILE A 12 -3.88 4.94 -7.59
C ILE A 12 -3.34 6.30 -7.19
N VAL A 13 -3.57 6.71 -5.96
CA VAL A 13 -3.10 7.99 -5.41
C VAL A 13 -2.08 7.74 -4.30
N ASP A 14 -0.89 8.24 -4.51
CA ASP A 14 0.15 8.39 -3.49
C ASP A 14 0.45 9.88 -3.32
N ALA A 15 -0.12 10.46 -2.29
CA ALA A 15 -0.03 11.88 -1.98
C ALA A 15 -0.09 12.07 -0.47
N SER A 16 0.31 13.25 0.01
CA SER A 16 0.32 13.59 1.44
C SER A 16 -0.43 14.89 1.73
N GLY A 17 -0.78 15.11 2.99
CA GLY A 17 -1.37 16.35 3.49
C GLY A 17 -2.67 16.73 2.78
N THR A 18 -2.78 18.02 2.43
CA THR A 18 -3.98 18.59 1.80
C THR A 18 -4.29 18.00 0.41
N LEU A 19 -3.26 17.55 -0.32
CA LEU A 19 -3.44 16.91 -1.62
C LEU A 19 -4.16 15.57 -1.46
N LEU A 20 -3.73 14.73 -0.51
CA LEU A 20 -4.39 13.46 -0.24
C LEU A 20 -5.85 13.70 0.19
N THR A 21 -6.10 14.67 1.08
CA THR A 21 -7.46 15.03 1.50
C THR A 21 -8.35 15.43 0.32
N SER A 22 -7.82 16.24 -0.61
CA SER A 22 -8.58 16.66 -1.80
C SER A 22 -8.84 15.51 -2.80
N CYS A 23 -7.99 14.49 -2.80
CA CYS A 23 -8.13 13.34 -3.70
C CYS A 23 -9.19 12.34 -3.25
N ILE A 24 -9.46 12.25 -1.95
CA ILE A 24 -10.39 11.26 -1.38
C ILE A 24 -11.81 11.44 -1.89
N ASP A 25 -12.27 12.69 -2.01
CA ASP A 25 -13.64 13.00 -2.47
C ASP A 25 -13.87 12.53 -3.93
N ALA A 26 -12.81 12.29 -4.67
CA ALA A 26 -12.89 11.74 -6.02
C ALA A 26 -12.95 10.19 -6.05
N LEU A 27 -12.90 9.55 -4.88
CA LEU A 27 -12.96 8.09 -4.68
C LEU A 27 -12.02 7.32 -5.61
N PRO A 28 -10.69 7.53 -5.52
CA PRO A 28 -9.74 6.78 -6.34
C PRO A 28 -9.85 5.28 -6.05
N THR A 29 -9.37 4.46 -6.97
CA THR A 29 -9.37 2.99 -6.78
C THR A 29 -8.54 2.59 -5.57
N MET A 30 -7.38 3.21 -5.38
CA MET A 30 -6.46 2.92 -4.29
C MET A 30 -5.81 4.20 -3.76
N ILE A 31 -5.57 4.21 -2.45
CA ILE A 31 -4.68 5.17 -1.77
C ILE A 31 -3.63 4.43 -0.96
N LYS A 32 -2.45 5.07 -0.76
CA LYS A 32 -1.38 4.53 0.09
C LYS A 32 -0.91 5.54 1.15
N PRO A 33 -1.68 5.82 2.18
CA PRO A 33 -1.19 6.61 3.31
C PRO A 33 -0.22 5.82 4.20
N ASN A 34 0.60 6.52 4.98
CA ASN A 34 1.22 5.98 6.18
C ASN A 34 0.30 6.22 7.41
N THR A 35 0.74 5.77 8.60
CA THR A 35 -0.04 5.89 9.84
C THR A 35 -0.36 7.35 10.21
N ASP A 36 0.59 8.26 10.00
CA ASP A 36 0.37 9.68 10.33
C ASP A 36 -0.59 10.32 9.32
N GLU A 37 -0.43 10.01 8.04
CA GLU A 37 -1.27 10.54 6.96
C GLU A 37 -2.72 10.08 7.08
N ILE A 38 -2.98 8.80 7.41
CA ILE A 38 -4.36 8.33 7.60
C ILE A 38 -4.99 8.96 8.85
N GLY A 39 -4.19 9.22 9.89
CA GLY A 39 -4.61 9.96 11.08
C GLY A 39 -4.99 11.41 10.75
N GLN A 40 -4.16 12.10 9.97
CA GLN A 40 -4.44 13.47 9.49
C GLN A 40 -5.72 13.52 8.64
N LEU A 41 -5.90 12.54 7.74
CA LEU A 41 -7.10 12.39 6.93
C LEU A 41 -8.39 12.33 7.75
N LEU A 42 -8.37 11.55 8.81
CA LEU A 42 -9.52 11.33 9.68
C LEU A 42 -9.55 12.30 10.88
N LYS A 43 -8.59 13.24 10.95
CA LYS A 43 -8.45 14.23 12.02
C LYS A 43 -8.43 13.61 13.41
N ARG A 44 -7.78 12.46 13.55
CA ARG A 44 -7.60 11.74 14.82
C ARG A 44 -6.20 11.16 14.93
N LYS A 45 -5.72 11.02 16.16
CA LYS A 45 -4.46 10.32 16.44
C LYS A 45 -4.67 8.83 16.30
N ILE A 46 -3.75 8.14 15.63
CA ILE A 46 -3.74 6.69 15.44
C ILE A 46 -2.43 6.17 16.04
N THR A 47 -2.53 5.22 16.96
CA THR A 47 -1.41 4.72 17.75
C THR A 47 -1.33 3.20 17.81
N THR A 48 -2.43 2.52 17.54
CA THR A 48 -2.52 1.06 17.59
C THR A 48 -2.87 0.48 16.23
N GLN A 49 -2.57 -0.81 16.05
CA GLN A 49 -2.91 -1.53 14.84
C GLN A 49 -4.43 -1.59 14.62
N ASP A 50 -5.21 -1.77 15.67
CA ASP A 50 -6.67 -1.82 15.58
C ASP A 50 -7.24 -0.47 15.11
N GLU A 51 -6.69 0.65 15.60
CA GLU A 51 -7.05 1.99 15.11
C GLU A 51 -6.69 2.19 13.64
N ILE A 52 -5.58 1.60 13.15
CA ILE A 52 -5.23 1.63 11.72
C ILE A 52 -6.25 0.84 10.90
N ILE A 53 -6.64 -0.35 11.39
CA ILE A 53 -7.65 -1.19 10.73
C ILE A 53 -8.98 -0.43 10.63
N GLU A 54 -9.46 0.12 11.74
CA GLU A 54 -10.71 0.89 11.78
C GLU A 54 -10.66 2.09 10.82
N ALA A 55 -9.54 2.82 10.79
CA ALA A 55 -9.34 3.97 9.92
C ALA A 55 -9.39 3.57 8.43
N ALA A 56 -8.70 2.49 8.06
CA ALA A 56 -8.70 1.99 6.70
C ALA A 56 -10.09 1.46 6.29
N GLN A 57 -10.79 0.76 7.18
CA GLN A 57 -12.16 0.30 6.95
C GLN A 57 -13.15 1.45 6.81
N GLU A 58 -12.97 2.54 7.56
CA GLU A 58 -13.78 3.75 7.41
C GLU A 58 -13.64 4.34 6.01
N LEU A 59 -12.41 4.47 5.50
CA LEU A 59 -12.15 4.98 4.15
C LEU A 59 -12.69 4.03 3.06
N HIS A 60 -12.58 2.72 3.29
CA HIS A 60 -13.15 1.71 2.39
C HIS A 60 -14.68 1.84 2.32
N LYS A 61 -15.36 1.98 3.45
CA LYS A 61 -16.82 2.22 3.52
C LYS A 61 -17.25 3.52 2.82
N ARG A 62 -16.36 4.52 2.71
CA ARG A 62 -16.62 5.75 1.93
C ARG A 62 -16.56 5.52 0.42
N GLY A 63 -16.10 4.35 -0.06
CA GLY A 63 -16.09 3.96 -1.46
C GLY A 63 -14.71 3.81 -2.10
N ILE A 64 -13.61 3.99 -1.37
CA ILE A 64 -12.27 3.71 -1.87
C ILE A 64 -12.06 2.20 -1.84
N LYS A 65 -11.79 1.57 -2.99
CA LYS A 65 -11.77 0.11 -3.09
C LYS A 65 -10.59 -0.55 -2.40
N ILE A 66 -9.43 0.11 -2.37
CA ILE A 66 -8.20 -0.45 -1.81
C ILE A 66 -7.49 0.63 -0.98
N ILE A 67 -7.27 0.37 0.29
CA ILE A 67 -6.48 1.21 1.18
C ILE A 67 -5.26 0.40 1.63
N VAL A 68 -4.07 0.86 1.28
CA VAL A 68 -2.81 0.26 1.74
C VAL A 68 -2.14 1.22 2.71
N VAL A 69 -2.07 0.86 3.98
CA VAL A 69 -1.37 1.67 4.99
C VAL A 69 0.05 1.14 5.15
N SER A 70 1.05 1.96 4.81
CA SER A 70 2.46 1.59 4.97
C SER A 70 2.88 1.70 6.44
N LEU A 71 3.58 0.68 6.95
CA LEU A 71 4.01 0.53 8.34
C LEU A 71 5.55 0.53 8.46
N GLY A 72 6.25 1.08 7.48
CA GLY A 72 7.71 1.09 7.42
C GLY A 72 8.28 -0.34 7.41
N ALA A 73 9.24 -0.63 8.29
CA ALA A 73 9.87 -1.95 8.39
C ALA A 73 8.90 -3.07 8.82
N GLN A 74 7.73 -2.72 9.35
CA GLN A 74 6.69 -3.69 9.71
C GLN A 74 5.84 -4.13 8.51
N GLY A 75 6.04 -3.53 7.33
CA GLY A 75 5.34 -3.91 6.11
C GLY A 75 4.13 -3.04 5.80
N ALA A 76 2.99 -3.63 5.56
CA ALA A 76 1.78 -2.90 5.21
C ALA A 76 0.50 -3.60 5.67
N LEU A 77 -0.51 -2.79 5.97
CA LEU A 77 -1.89 -3.22 6.19
C LEU A 77 -2.73 -2.85 4.98
N MET A 78 -3.60 -3.72 4.52
CA MET A 78 -4.51 -3.44 3.41
C MET A 78 -5.95 -3.77 3.78
N VAL A 79 -6.86 -2.89 3.38
CA VAL A 79 -8.31 -3.15 3.36
C VAL A 79 -8.78 -3.09 1.92
N SER A 80 -9.54 -4.11 1.50
CA SER A 80 -10.14 -4.22 0.17
C SER A 80 -11.44 -5.01 0.23
N ASP A 81 -12.13 -5.18 -0.91
CA ASP A 81 -13.32 -6.04 -1.01
C ASP A 81 -13.01 -7.51 -0.67
N GLU A 82 -11.75 -7.94 -0.78
CA GLU A 82 -11.32 -9.29 -0.39
C GLU A 82 -11.13 -9.47 1.12
N GLY A 83 -11.11 -8.37 1.89
CA GLY A 83 -10.95 -8.37 3.34
C GLY A 83 -9.81 -7.48 3.83
N THR A 84 -9.42 -7.68 5.08
CA THR A 84 -8.33 -6.97 5.75
C THR A 84 -7.10 -7.87 5.87
N PHE A 85 -5.96 -7.40 5.39
CA PHE A 85 -4.71 -8.15 5.36
C PHE A 85 -3.59 -7.38 6.03
N ILE A 86 -2.69 -8.11 6.73
CA ILE A 86 -1.38 -7.61 7.14
C ILE A 86 -0.34 -8.41 6.39
N ALA A 87 0.61 -7.71 5.75
CA ALA A 87 1.77 -8.30 5.11
C ALA A 87 3.06 -7.78 5.74
N ASN A 88 3.93 -8.71 6.14
CA ASN A 88 5.20 -8.38 6.79
C ASN A 88 6.35 -8.90 5.91
N PRO A 89 7.34 -8.06 5.57
CA PRO A 89 8.53 -8.47 4.86
C PRO A 89 9.49 -9.22 5.81
N PRO A 90 10.45 -9.98 5.28
CA PRO A 90 11.55 -10.48 6.08
C PRO A 90 12.38 -9.33 6.62
N LYS A 91 13.10 -9.56 7.72
CA LYS A 91 14.08 -8.61 8.23
C LYS A 91 15.26 -8.53 7.26
N ILE A 92 15.63 -7.31 6.89
CA ILE A 92 16.74 -7.01 5.99
C ILE A 92 17.64 -5.94 6.61
N GLU A 93 18.89 -5.89 6.15
CA GLU A 93 19.77 -4.77 6.40
C GLU A 93 19.53 -3.70 5.32
N VAL A 94 18.87 -2.62 5.71
CA VAL A 94 18.46 -1.55 4.79
C VAL A 94 19.67 -0.73 4.35
N ILE A 95 19.88 -0.64 3.03
CA ILE A 95 20.91 0.21 2.43
C ILE A 95 20.32 1.60 2.13
N ASN A 96 19.18 1.66 1.46
CA ASN A 96 18.52 2.92 1.13
C ASN A 96 16.98 2.75 1.12
N PRO A 97 16.24 3.36 2.04
CA PRO A 97 14.79 3.24 2.10
C PRO A 97 14.06 4.21 1.15
N VAL A 98 14.78 5.15 0.52
CA VAL A 98 14.17 6.16 -0.35
C VAL A 98 13.59 5.51 -1.62
N GLY A 99 12.34 5.83 -1.92
CA GLY A 99 11.62 5.28 -3.06
C GLY A 99 10.98 3.90 -2.82
N ALA A 100 11.06 3.35 -1.60
CA ALA A 100 10.37 2.09 -1.29
C ALA A 100 8.85 2.24 -1.39
N GLY A 101 8.29 3.38 -0.97
CA GLY A 101 6.87 3.69 -1.13
C GLY A 101 6.45 3.75 -2.60
N ASP A 102 7.24 4.45 -3.42
CA ASP A 102 6.99 4.56 -4.88
C ASP A 102 7.09 3.19 -5.56
N THR A 103 8.08 2.38 -5.15
CA THR A 103 8.25 1.01 -5.64
C THR A 103 7.05 0.14 -5.27
N LEU A 104 6.52 0.26 -4.05
CA LEU A 104 5.31 -0.44 -3.63
C LEU A 104 4.12 -0.06 -4.51
N VAL A 105 3.90 1.23 -4.72
CA VAL A 105 2.79 1.73 -5.56
C VAL A 105 2.93 1.27 -7.00
N GLY A 106 4.09 1.43 -7.61
CA GLY A 106 4.34 1.01 -8.99
C GLY A 106 4.17 -0.48 -9.19
N SER A 107 4.71 -1.29 -8.27
CA SER A 107 4.58 -2.75 -8.32
C SER A 107 3.15 -3.22 -8.07
N PHE A 108 2.43 -2.56 -7.15
CA PHE A 108 1.00 -2.84 -6.93
C PHE A 108 0.18 -2.55 -8.19
N ALA A 109 0.45 -1.42 -8.85
CA ALA A 109 -0.23 -1.06 -10.10
C ALA A 109 -0.01 -2.10 -11.20
N VAL A 110 1.22 -2.61 -11.34
CA VAL A 110 1.54 -3.68 -12.31
C VAL A 110 0.76 -4.95 -12.01
N ALA A 111 0.73 -5.39 -10.76
CA ALA A 111 0.01 -6.60 -10.37
C ALA A 111 -1.52 -6.44 -10.54
N LEU A 112 -2.05 -5.26 -10.20
CA LEU A 112 -3.45 -4.93 -10.36
C LEU A 112 -3.86 -4.92 -11.85
N ALA A 113 -3.02 -4.38 -12.72
CA ALA A 113 -3.22 -4.41 -14.18
C ALA A 113 -3.24 -5.84 -14.74
N GLN A 114 -2.53 -6.77 -14.11
CA GLN A 114 -2.56 -8.20 -14.40
C GLN A 114 -3.79 -8.91 -13.82
N ARG A 115 -4.71 -8.18 -13.18
CA ARG A 115 -5.93 -8.70 -12.55
C ARG A 115 -5.67 -9.75 -11.46
N LYS A 116 -4.56 -9.64 -10.77
CA LYS A 116 -4.27 -10.50 -9.62
C LYS A 116 -5.17 -10.15 -8.43
N PRO A 117 -5.47 -11.12 -7.54
CA PRO A 117 -6.09 -10.85 -6.26
C PRO A 117 -5.35 -9.74 -5.50
N THR A 118 -6.07 -8.91 -4.74
CA THR A 118 -5.44 -7.77 -4.05
C THR A 118 -4.41 -8.23 -3.01
N SER A 119 -4.61 -9.39 -2.40
CA SER A 119 -3.65 -10.03 -1.50
C SER A 119 -2.32 -10.38 -2.19
N GLU A 120 -2.39 -10.89 -3.43
CA GLU A 120 -1.19 -11.15 -4.25
C GLU A 120 -0.53 -9.84 -4.70
N CYS A 121 -1.34 -8.82 -5.06
CA CYS A 121 -0.82 -7.50 -5.38
C CYS A 121 0.00 -6.93 -4.22
N LEU A 122 -0.53 -7.04 -2.99
CA LEU A 122 0.16 -6.56 -1.79
C LEU A 122 1.47 -7.31 -1.55
N THR A 123 1.45 -8.64 -1.63
CA THR A 123 2.64 -9.47 -1.42
C THR A 123 3.73 -9.16 -2.44
N PHE A 124 3.37 -9.06 -3.71
CA PHE A 124 4.29 -8.71 -4.79
C PHE A 124 4.87 -7.31 -4.61
N ALA A 125 4.02 -6.32 -4.36
CA ALA A 125 4.43 -4.93 -4.17
C ALA A 125 5.36 -4.75 -2.97
N LEU A 126 5.05 -5.42 -1.85
CA LEU A 126 5.89 -5.38 -0.66
C LEU A 126 7.24 -6.04 -0.89
N SER A 127 7.28 -7.12 -1.68
CA SER A 127 8.54 -7.81 -2.04
C SER A 127 9.45 -6.89 -2.87
N CYS A 128 8.91 -6.20 -3.87
CA CYS A 128 9.65 -5.26 -4.69
C CYS A 128 10.13 -4.04 -3.87
N ALA A 129 9.26 -3.50 -3.02
CA ALA A 129 9.61 -2.40 -2.13
C ALA A 129 10.73 -2.77 -1.15
N THR A 130 10.67 -3.98 -0.58
CA THR A 130 11.71 -4.50 0.31
C THR A 130 13.03 -4.70 -0.44
N ALA A 131 12.98 -5.27 -1.65
CA ALA A 131 14.16 -5.44 -2.50
C ALA A 131 14.79 -4.09 -2.89
N SER A 132 13.99 -3.05 -3.10
CA SER A 132 14.52 -1.71 -3.41
C SER A 132 15.33 -1.11 -2.25
N CYS A 133 14.99 -1.47 -1.01
CA CYS A 133 15.76 -1.04 0.16
C CYS A 133 17.16 -1.67 0.25
N LEU A 134 17.44 -2.74 -0.49
CA LEU A 134 18.76 -3.37 -0.60
C LEU A 134 19.64 -2.78 -1.71
N SER A 135 19.16 -1.76 -2.41
CA SER A 135 19.88 -1.09 -3.49
C SER A 135 20.31 0.32 -3.06
N ILE A 136 21.47 0.77 -3.57
CA ILE A 136 21.91 2.15 -3.40
C ILE A 136 21.02 3.11 -4.20
N GLY A 137 20.54 2.65 -5.37
CA GLY A 137 19.72 3.46 -6.27
C GLY A 137 18.26 3.53 -5.83
N THR A 138 17.71 4.75 -5.73
CA THR A 138 16.30 5.00 -5.39
C THR A 138 15.35 4.28 -6.34
N GLY A 139 14.44 3.48 -5.80
CA GLY A 139 13.41 2.76 -6.56
C GLY A 139 13.95 1.66 -7.49
N ARG A 140 15.24 1.32 -7.38
CA ARG A 140 15.86 0.22 -8.14
C ARG A 140 15.89 -1.05 -7.32
N PHE A 141 15.65 -2.17 -7.94
CA PHE A 141 15.79 -3.48 -7.31
C PHE A 141 16.15 -4.56 -8.34
N ASP A 142 16.77 -5.62 -7.85
CA ASP A 142 17.00 -6.84 -8.62
C ASP A 142 15.75 -7.72 -8.56
N GLN A 143 15.27 -8.18 -9.70
CA GLN A 143 14.07 -9.00 -9.80
C GLN A 143 14.25 -10.37 -9.14
N ALA A 144 15.45 -10.96 -9.19
CA ALA A 144 15.73 -12.24 -8.53
C ALA A 144 15.69 -12.08 -7.01
N VAL A 145 16.25 -10.97 -6.49
CA VAL A 145 16.16 -10.62 -5.06
C VAL A 145 14.71 -10.42 -4.64
N ALA A 146 13.91 -9.69 -5.42
CA ALA A 146 12.49 -9.50 -5.13
C ALA A 146 11.72 -10.83 -5.12
N ALA A 147 12.04 -11.75 -6.03
CA ALA A 147 11.43 -13.09 -6.07
C ALA A 147 11.78 -13.94 -4.84
N GLU A 148 13.01 -13.86 -4.34
CA GLU A 148 13.39 -14.54 -3.10
C GLU A 148 12.71 -13.94 -1.86
N ILE A 149 12.61 -12.61 -1.81
CA ILE A 149 11.87 -11.91 -0.74
C ILE A 149 10.38 -12.28 -0.79
N HIS A 150 9.81 -12.42 -2.00
CA HIS A 150 8.40 -12.79 -2.17
C HIS A 150 8.04 -14.11 -1.47
N LYS A 151 8.94 -15.09 -1.49
CA LYS A 151 8.76 -16.38 -0.79
C LYS A 151 8.76 -16.25 0.73
N GLN A 152 9.29 -15.14 1.26
CA GLN A 152 9.50 -14.89 2.68
C GLN A 152 8.49 -13.89 3.25
N VAL A 153 7.76 -13.15 2.40
CA VAL A 153 6.70 -12.25 2.87
C VAL A 153 5.60 -13.07 3.51
N SER A 154 5.31 -12.78 4.77
CA SER A 154 4.14 -13.36 5.43
C SER A 154 2.92 -12.47 5.16
N ILE A 155 1.81 -13.09 4.78
CA ILE A 155 0.52 -12.38 4.64
C ILE A 155 -0.53 -13.11 5.47
N LYS A 156 -1.31 -12.34 6.23
CA LYS A 156 -2.37 -12.87 7.09
C LYS A 156 -3.66 -12.07 6.84
N LYS A 157 -4.74 -12.79 6.54
CA LYS A 157 -6.10 -12.21 6.57
C LYS A 157 -6.55 -12.11 8.03
N ILE A 158 -6.99 -10.92 8.46
CA ILE A 158 -7.38 -10.65 9.85
C ILE A 158 -8.91 -10.64 9.95
N ALA A 159 -9.58 -9.98 8.98
CA ALA A 159 -11.03 -9.86 8.91
C ALA A 159 -11.49 -9.76 7.44
N GLY A 160 -12.70 -10.13 7.18
CA GLY A 160 -13.33 -10.04 5.86
C GLY A 160 -14.68 -10.67 5.88
#